data_84b08486263c49b37c416f732e93ed27
#
_entry.id   84b08486263c49b37c416f732e93ed27
#
_cell.length_a   1.000
_cell.length_b   1.000
_cell.length_c   1.000
_cell.angle_alpha   90.00
_cell.angle_beta   90.00
_cell.angle_gamma   90.00
#
_symmetry.space_group_name_H-M   'P 1'
#
loop_
_entity.id
_entity.type
_entity.pdbx_description
1 polymer ?
#
loop_
_entity_poly.entity_id
_entity_poly.type
_entity_poly.pdbx_seq_one_letter_code
_entity_poly.pdbx_strand_id
1 'polypeptide(L)'
;MAELTPMMQQYVETKEQYSDCILFYRLGDFYEMFFDDAITASRELEITLTGKNCGLEERAPMCGVPYHAVDSYLSRLVAKGYKVAICEQMEDPATAKGLVKREVVRIVTPGTTVDPQALDETKNNYIMCVAYIGDSYGVSVADVTTGEYFVTEIGDSGQLFDEITHLMPSELICNEAFYMSGMDLDDLKGRLGITIYALDSWYFDDAICRRTLKEHFKVSSMEGLGIGDFDCGVIGAGALLVYLKETQKTDLVQLSHLTRYVTGKYMVLDSSTRRNLELIWLVYYCLPKNSTLYL
;
A
#
# COMPACT_ATOMS: atom_id res chain seq x y z
N MET A 1 13.55 -26.22 29.81
CA MET A 1 13.85 -25.54 28.53
C MET A 1 13.45 -24.08 28.69
N ALA A 2 14.28 -23.15 28.27
CA ALA A 2 13.92 -21.74 28.33
C ALA A 2 12.79 -21.51 27.29
N GLU A 3 11.67 -20.98 27.75
CA GLU A 3 10.50 -20.71 26.89
C GLU A 3 10.29 -19.21 26.81
N LEU A 4 9.80 -18.76 25.65
CA LEU A 4 9.42 -17.35 25.48
C LEU A 4 8.34 -16.96 26.48
N THR A 5 8.41 -15.72 27.00
CA THR A 5 7.33 -15.17 27.83
C THR A 5 6.00 -15.16 27.03
N PRO A 6 4.83 -15.25 27.68
CA PRO A 6 3.53 -15.28 27.00
C PRO A 6 3.32 -14.08 26.05
N MET A 7 3.78 -12.89 26.44
CA MET A 7 3.72 -11.71 25.58
C MET A 7 4.60 -11.87 24.31
N MET A 8 5.79 -12.47 24.47
CA MET A 8 6.69 -12.66 23.33
C MET A 8 6.22 -13.79 22.40
N GLN A 9 5.54 -14.81 22.95
CA GLN A 9 4.86 -15.83 22.14
C GLN A 9 3.77 -15.19 21.27
N GLN A 10 2.91 -14.35 21.87
CA GLN A 10 1.89 -13.60 21.13
C GLN A 10 2.49 -12.70 20.05
N TYR A 11 3.63 -12.05 20.32
CA TYR A 11 4.35 -11.25 19.33
C TYR A 11 4.80 -12.11 18.13
N VAL A 12 5.45 -13.24 18.39
CA VAL A 12 5.95 -14.14 17.33
C VAL A 12 4.80 -14.70 16.49
N GLU A 13 3.72 -15.16 17.14
CA GLU A 13 2.51 -15.65 16.44
C GLU A 13 1.90 -14.56 15.55
N THR A 14 1.87 -13.31 16.02
CA THR A 14 1.40 -12.18 15.20
C THR A 14 2.36 -11.91 14.06
N LYS A 15 3.68 -11.92 14.32
CA LYS A 15 4.70 -11.66 13.30
C LYS A 15 4.70 -12.71 12.18
N GLU A 16 4.44 -13.96 12.49
CA GLU A 16 4.32 -15.02 11.47
C GLU A 16 3.21 -14.75 10.46
N GLN A 17 2.10 -14.15 10.89
CA GLN A 17 0.99 -13.76 10.00
C GLN A 17 1.31 -12.52 9.13
N TYR A 18 2.25 -11.68 9.58
CA TYR A 18 2.65 -10.42 8.92
C TYR A 18 4.17 -10.40 8.69
N SER A 19 4.70 -11.49 8.15
CA SER A 19 6.14 -11.71 8.01
C SER A 19 6.84 -10.68 7.11
N ASP A 20 6.15 -10.12 6.13
CA ASP A 20 6.61 -9.11 5.18
C ASP A 20 6.50 -7.66 5.70
N CYS A 21 5.96 -7.46 6.91
CA CYS A 21 5.78 -6.16 7.54
C CYS A 21 6.71 -5.97 8.72
N ILE A 22 7.16 -4.75 8.99
CA ILE A 22 7.71 -4.38 10.30
C ILE A 22 6.54 -4.28 11.28
N LEU A 23 6.57 -5.07 12.36
CA LEU A 23 5.47 -5.13 13.33
C LEU A 23 5.65 -4.07 14.42
N PHE A 24 4.81 -3.05 14.42
CA PHE A 24 4.68 -2.07 15.50
C PHE A 24 3.71 -2.58 16.53
N TYR A 25 4.24 -3.14 17.62
CA TYR A 25 3.48 -3.87 18.62
C TYR A 25 3.22 -2.99 19.85
N ARG A 26 1.96 -2.65 20.12
CA ARG A 26 1.58 -1.74 21.21
C ARG A 26 1.82 -2.35 22.58
N LEU A 27 2.64 -1.67 23.38
CA LEU A 27 2.92 -1.99 24.77
C LEU A 27 2.88 -0.70 25.62
N GLY A 28 1.75 -0.47 26.27
CA GLY A 28 1.51 0.76 27.01
C GLY A 28 1.59 2.00 26.10
N ASP A 29 2.49 2.92 26.41
CA ASP A 29 2.65 4.18 25.66
C ASP A 29 3.64 4.10 24.48
N PHE A 30 4.08 2.89 24.15
CA PHE A 30 5.03 2.68 23.06
C PHE A 30 4.52 1.66 22.05
N TYR A 31 4.98 1.80 20.81
CA TYR A 31 5.07 0.69 19.87
C TYR A 31 6.48 0.13 19.94
N GLU A 32 6.59 -1.11 20.36
CA GLU A 32 7.87 -1.82 20.44
C GLU A 32 8.01 -2.80 19.28
N MET A 33 9.21 -2.89 18.75
CA MET A 33 9.63 -3.83 17.70
C MET A 33 10.68 -4.77 18.30
N PHE A 34 10.68 -6.03 17.88
CA PHE A 34 11.59 -7.04 18.41
C PHE A 34 12.31 -7.78 17.29
N PHE A 35 13.40 -8.47 17.64
CA PHE A 35 14.21 -9.29 16.75
C PHE A 35 14.65 -8.53 15.49
N ASP A 36 14.48 -9.10 14.31
CA ASP A 36 14.90 -8.52 13.03
C ASP A 36 14.18 -7.20 12.72
N ASP A 37 12.91 -7.08 13.13
CA ASP A 37 12.17 -5.82 12.98
C ASP A 37 12.82 -4.69 13.79
N ALA A 38 13.29 -4.98 15.00
CA ALA A 38 13.98 -3.99 15.84
C ALA A 38 15.33 -3.58 15.22
N ILE A 39 16.09 -4.52 14.69
CA ILE A 39 17.37 -4.26 14.04
C ILE A 39 17.14 -3.38 12.81
N THR A 40 16.17 -3.72 11.99
CA THR A 40 15.82 -2.96 10.79
C THR A 40 15.30 -1.57 11.15
N ALA A 41 14.30 -1.49 12.02
CA ALA A 41 13.69 -0.21 12.39
C ALA A 41 14.68 0.72 13.10
N SER A 42 15.55 0.20 13.99
CA SER A 42 16.56 1.02 14.66
C SER A 42 17.54 1.67 13.68
N ARG A 43 17.96 0.92 12.66
CA ARG A 43 18.85 1.41 11.60
C ARG A 43 18.13 2.45 10.72
N GLU A 44 16.94 2.13 10.23
CA GLU A 44 16.21 2.98 9.29
C GLU A 44 15.67 4.27 9.91
N LEU A 45 15.33 4.22 11.19
CA LEU A 45 14.79 5.35 11.95
C LEU A 45 15.85 6.09 12.76
N GLU A 46 17.08 5.55 12.85
CA GLU A 46 18.17 6.09 13.65
C GLU A 46 17.81 6.21 15.14
N ILE A 47 17.09 5.19 15.68
CA ILE A 47 16.69 5.10 17.06
C ILE A 47 17.52 4.02 17.79
N THR A 48 17.59 4.15 19.12
CA THR A 48 18.41 3.27 19.95
C THR A 48 17.91 1.83 19.93
N LEU A 49 18.80 0.90 19.55
CA LEU A 49 18.60 -0.52 19.72
C LEU A 49 18.98 -0.92 21.15
N THR A 50 18.05 -1.58 21.83
CA THR A 50 18.23 -2.10 23.20
C THR A 50 17.94 -3.59 23.23
N GLY A 51 17.74 -4.17 24.42
CA GLY A 51 17.32 -5.56 24.54
C GLY A 51 16.27 -5.72 25.63
N LYS A 52 15.30 -6.59 25.40
CA LYS A 52 14.23 -6.95 26.34
C LYS A 52 14.35 -8.41 26.76
N ASN A 53 14.10 -8.69 28.04
CA ASN A 53 14.04 -10.06 28.49
C ASN A 53 12.83 -10.76 27.86
N CYS A 54 13.09 -11.84 27.14
CA CYS A 54 12.08 -12.59 26.38
C CYS A 54 11.81 -13.98 26.96
N GLY A 55 12.47 -14.37 28.08
CA GLY A 55 12.39 -15.71 28.67
C GLY A 55 13.52 -16.66 28.23
N LEU A 56 14.31 -16.25 27.22
CA LEU A 56 15.52 -16.94 26.80
C LEU A 56 16.74 -16.42 27.57
N GLU A 57 17.88 -17.12 27.48
CA GLU A 57 19.15 -16.69 28.08
C GLU A 57 19.62 -15.35 27.50
N GLU A 58 19.47 -15.18 26.19
CA GLU A 58 19.78 -13.93 25.53
C GLU A 58 18.57 -12.99 25.48
N ARG A 59 18.84 -11.69 25.61
CA ARG A 59 17.80 -10.67 25.49
C ARG A 59 17.43 -10.49 24.02
N ALA A 60 16.13 -10.42 23.72
CA ALA A 60 15.68 -10.10 22.37
C ALA A 60 16.08 -8.65 22.00
N PRO A 61 16.70 -8.40 20.82
CA PRO A 61 16.85 -7.05 20.31
C PRO A 61 15.50 -6.33 20.32
N MET A 62 15.49 -5.08 20.75
CA MET A 62 14.28 -4.28 20.88
C MET A 62 14.57 -2.80 20.59
N CYS A 63 13.69 -2.15 19.87
CA CYS A 63 13.57 -0.70 19.82
C CYS A 63 12.10 -0.30 19.97
N GLY A 64 11.84 0.99 20.19
CA GLY A 64 10.46 1.44 20.35
C GLY A 64 10.31 2.93 20.11
N VAL A 65 9.10 3.32 19.74
CA VAL A 65 8.71 4.70 19.50
C VAL A 65 7.48 5.05 20.34
N PRO A 66 7.36 6.30 20.84
CA PRO A 66 6.17 6.73 21.55
C PRO A 66 4.93 6.67 20.63
N TYR A 67 3.80 6.15 21.14
CA TYR A 67 2.61 5.99 20.31
C TYR A 67 2.07 7.30 19.75
N HIS A 68 2.16 8.39 20.52
CA HIS A 68 1.67 9.70 20.10
C HIS A 68 2.53 10.37 19.00
N ALA A 69 3.72 9.84 18.72
CA ALA A 69 4.62 10.32 17.70
C ALA A 69 4.78 9.33 16.52
N VAL A 70 3.97 8.26 16.51
CA VAL A 70 4.13 7.13 15.58
C VAL A 70 4.10 7.53 14.11
N ASP A 71 3.26 8.50 13.72
CA ASP A 71 3.05 8.88 12.32
C ASP A 71 4.34 9.36 11.65
N SER A 72 5.17 10.15 12.34
CA SER A 72 6.45 10.60 11.82
C SER A 72 7.46 9.47 11.58
N TYR A 73 7.40 8.41 12.37
CA TYR A 73 8.23 7.22 12.19
C TYR A 73 7.70 6.31 11.09
N LEU A 74 6.36 6.16 11.01
CA LEU A 74 5.70 5.42 9.93
C LEU A 74 6.05 6.02 8.57
N SER A 75 5.90 7.34 8.42
CA SER A 75 6.18 8.05 7.18
C SER A 75 7.61 7.82 6.70
N ARG A 76 8.60 7.78 7.61
CA ARG A 76 10.01 7.52 7.29
C ARG A 76 10.25 6.09 6.81
N LEU A 77 9.60 5.08 7.41
CA LEU A 77 9.73 3.68 6.97
C LEU A 77 9.02 3.45 5.65
N VAL A 78 7.81 3.96 5.52
CA VAL A 78 6.99 3.80 4.32
C VAL A 78 7.63 4.50 3.11
N ALA A 79 8.21 5.69 3.28
CA ALA A 79 8.97 6.37 2.23
C ALA A 79 10.20 5.58 1.74
N LYS A 80 10.70 4.64 2.54
CA LYS A 80 11.77 3.70 2.16
C LYS A 80 11.23 2.37 1.60
N GLY A 81 9.92 2.25 1.38
CA GLY A 81 9.26 1.08 0.81
C GLY A 81 8.97 -0.04 1.81
N TYR A 82 9.06 0.21 3.12
CA TYR A 82 8.67 -0.80 4.11
C TYR A 82 7.16 -0.80 4.33
N LYS A 83 6.58 -1.99 4.50
CA LYS A 83 5.23 -2.17 5.03
C LYS A 83 5.30 -2.20 6.56
N VAL A 84 4.37 -1.56 7.23
CA VAL A 84 4.32 -1.53 8.70
C VAL A 84 2.95 -2.00 9.19
N ALA A 85 2.91 -3.09 9.95
CA ALA A 85 1.71 -3.59 10.58
C ALA A 85 1.53 -2.94 11.96
N ILE A 86 0.42 -2.26 12.18
CA ILE A 86 0.07 -1.61 13.45
C ILE A 86 -0.76 -2.57 14.28
N CYS A 87 -0.19 -3.04 15.38
CA CYS A 87 -0.82 -3.95 16.31
C CYS A 87 -1.23 -3.22 17.59
N GLU A 88 -2.52 -3.12 17.84
CA GLU A 88 -3.11 -2.39 18.97
C GLU A 88 -3.57 -3.31 20.09
N GLN A 89 -3.63 -2.76 21.31
CA GLN A 89 -4.28 -3.37 22.45
C GLN A 89 -5.80 -3.25 22.28
N MET A 90 -6.50 -4.38 22.27
CA MET A 90 -7.95 -4.43 22.05
C MET A 90 -8.75 -4.29 23.34
N GLU A 91 -8.08 -4.28 24.49
CA GLU A 91 -8.66 -4.13 25.83
C GLU A 91 -7.77 -3.29 26.74
N ASP A 92 -8.37 -2.67 27.74
CA ASP A 92 -7.64 -1.87 28.72
C ASP A 92 -6.77 -2.80 29.60
N PRO A 93 -5.44 -2.59 29.63
CA PRO A 93 -4.53 -3.36 30.49
C PRO A 93 -4.90 -3.36 31.97
N ALA A 94 -5.57 -2.31 32.46
CA ALA A 94 -5.98 -2.21 33.89
C ALA A 94 -7.14 -3.17 34.22
N THR A 95 -7.92 -3.58 33.22
CA THR A 95 -9.10 -4.45 33.40
C THR A 95 -8.89 -5.87 32.85
N ALA A 96 -7.83 -6.09 32.08
CA ALA A 96 -7.53 -7.37 31.48
C ALA A 96 -7.25 -8.46 32.51
N LYS A 97 -7.90 -9.61 32.35
CA LYS A 97 -7.64 -10.81 33.18
C LYS A 97 -6.62 -11.70 32.47
N GLY A 98 -5.33 -11.34 32.61
CA GLY A 98 -4.24 -12.09 32.00
C GLY A 98 -3.48 -11.30 30.92
N LEU A 99 -3.09 -11.96 29.83
CA LEU A 99 -2.39 -11.32 28.74
C LEU A 99 -3.36 -10.46 27.92
N VAL A 100 -3.06 -9.17 27.79
CA VAL A 100 -3.85 -8.23 26.98
C VAL A 100 -3.94 -8.72 25.53
N LYS A 101 -5.16 -8.81 25.00
CA LYS A 101 -5.41 -9.16 23.62
C LYS A 101 -4.92 -8.05 22.69
N ARG A 102 -4.24 -8.43 21.61
CA ARG A 102 -3.73 -7.51 20.58
C ARG A 102 -4.07 -8.02 19.22
N GLU A 103 -4.37 -7.10 18.33
CA GLU A 103 -4.69 -7.41 16.93
C GLU A 103 -4.06 -6.38 16.00
N VAL A 104 -3.68 -6.80 14.80
CA VAL A 104 -3.27 -5.87 13.74
C VAL A 104 -4.51 -5.17 13.20
N VAL A 105 -4.57 -3.86 13.39
CA VAL A 105 -5.71 -3.03 13.00
C VAL A 105 -5.52 -2.37 11.64
N ARG A 106 -4.27 -2.25 11.17
CA ARG A 106 -3.95 -1.65 9.87
C ARG A 106 -2.54 -2.03 9.43
N ILE A 107 -2.35 -2.16 8.12
CA ILE A 107 -1.02 -2.20 7.49
C ILE A 107 -0.84 -0.88 6.72
N VAL A 108 0.25 -0.17 7.03
CA VAL A 108 0.61 1.08 6.36
C VAL A 108 1.64 0.77 5.28
N THR A 109 1.34 1.21 4.06
CA THR A 109 2.19 1.05 2.87
C THR A 109 2.33 2.40 2.15
N PRO A 110 3.23 2.55 1.16
CA PRO A 110 3.37 3.82 0.44
C PRO A 110 2.06 4.37 -0.14
N GLY A 111 1.24 3.52 -0.75
CA GLY A 111 -0.03 3.91 -1.37
C GLY A 111 -1.20 4.02 -0.40
N THR A 112 -1.05 3.57 0.85
CA THR A 112 -2.12 3.57 1.86
C THR A 112 -1.87 4.50 3.03
N THR A 113 -0.78 5.27 3.02
CA THR A 113 -0.54 6.29 4.04
C THR A 113 -1.57 7.41 3.92
N VAL A 114 -2.06 7.88 5.07
CA VAL A 114 -3.05 8.98 5.17
C VAL A 114 -2.52 10.14 6.03
N ASP A 115 -1.25 10.09 6.40
CA ASP A 115 -0.62 11.13 7.23
C ASP A 115 -0.44 12.41 6.41
N PRO A 116 -1.09 13.54 6.78
CA PRO A 116 -0.96 14.81 6.07
C PRO A 116 0.48 15.36 6.05
N GLN A 117 1.34 14.96 7.00
CA GLN A 117 2.74 15.38 7.02
C GLN A 117 3.61 14.59 6.02
N ALA A 118 3.16 13.40 5.64
CA ALA A 118 3.85 12.53 4.68
C ALA A 118 3.36 12.74 3.25
N LEU A 119 2.16 13.29 3.08
CA LEU A 119 1.52 13.50 1.79
C LEU A 119 1.77 14.92 1.28
N ASP A 120 2.01 15.05 -0.01
CA ASP A 120 1.97 16.32 -0.71
C ASP A 120 0.48 16.68 -0.94
N GLU A 121 -0.03 17.70 -0.25
CA GLU A 121 -1.43 18.15 -0.34
C GLU A 121 -1.86 18.52 -1.77
N THR A 122 -0.91 18.65 -2.69
CA THR A 122 -1.15 19.03 -4.08
C THR A 122 -1.21 17.84 -5.04
N LYS A 123 -0.97 16.60 -4.54
CA LYS A 123 -0.91 15.38 -5.36
C LYS A 123 -1.73 14.27 -4.73
N ASN A 124 -2.34 13.46 -5.59
CA ASN A 124 -2.96 12.22 -5.16
C ASN A 124 -1.91 11.19 -4.73
N ASN A 125 -2.24 10.40 -3.73
CA ASN A 125 -1.42 9.27 -3.30
C ASN A 125 -1.95 7.99 -3.92
N TYR A 126 -1.64 7.77 -5.19
CA TYR A 126 -2.16 6.62 -5.91
C TYR A 126 -1.46 5.31 -5.53
N ILE A 127 -2.27 4.28 -5.36
CA ILE A 127 -1.88 2.88 -5.45
C ILE A 127 -2.42 2.31 -6.76
N MET A 128 -1.56 1.64 -7.53
CA MET A 128 -1.90 1.03 -8.80
C MET A 128 -1.79 -0.49 -8.71
N CYS A 129 -2.75 -1.19 -9.29
CA CYS A 129 -2.68 -2.64 -9.51
C CYS A 129 -2.56 -2.93 -10.99
N VAL A 130 -1.62 -3.79 -11.36
CA VAL A 130 -1.44 -4.29 -12.73
C VAL A 130 -1.58 -5.80 -12.73
N ALA A 131 -2.64 -6.31 -13.37
CA ALA A 131 -2.86 -7.73 -13.63
C ALA A 131 -2.51 -8.05 -15.09
N TYR A 132 -1.41 -8.73 -15.34
CA TYR A 132 -1.03 -9.18 -16.69
C TYR A 132 -1.57 -10.60 -16.92
N ILE A 133 -2.48 -10.75 -17.87
CA ILE A 133 -3.16 -12.01 -18.18
C ILE A 133 -3.30 -12.14 -19.70
N GLY A 134 -2.80 -13.23 -20.26
CA GLY A 134 -2.69 -13.37 -21.73
C GLY A 134 -1.76 -12.29 -22.28
N ASP A 135 -2.26 -11.50 -23.20
CA ASP A 135 -1.50 -10.40 -23.83
C ASP A 135 -2.07 -9.02 -23.44
N SER A 136 -2.79 -8.95 -22.31
CA SER A 136 -3.48 -7.72 -21.88
C SER A 136 -3.17 -7.39 -20.41
N TYR A 137 -3.21 -6.11 -20.10
CA TYR A 137 -2.99 -5.55 -18.76
C TYR A 137 -4.30 -4.99 -18.21
N GLY A 138 -4.80 -5.57 -17.14
CA GLY A 138 -5.85 -4.96 -16.32
C GLY A 138 -5.20 -3.97 -15.35
N VAL A 139 -5.53 -2.70 -15.50
CA VAL A 139 -4.97 -1.62 -14.68
C VAL A 139 -6.05 -1.01 -13.83
N SER A 140 -5.85 -0.97 -12.54
CA SER A 140 -6.71 -0.24 -11.62
C SER A 140 -5.90 0.66 -10.69
N VAL A 141 -6.48 1.78 -10.33
CA VAL A 141 -5.81 2.83 -9.54
C VAL A 141 -6.78 3.35 -8.49
N ALA A 142 -6.32 3.50 -7.27
CA ALA A 142 -7.12 4.08 -6.21
C ALA A 142 -6.31 5.08 -5.38
N ASP A 143 -7.00 6.07 -4.84
CA ASP A 143 -6.51 6.93 -3.77
C ASP A 143 -7.46 6.80 -2.57
N VAL A 144 -6.95 6.22 -1.49
CA VAL A 144 -7.75 5.97 -0.29
C VAL A 144 -8.10 7.25 0.48
N THR A 145 -7.42 8.35 0.20
CA THR A 145 -7.64 9.64 0.86
C THR A 145 -8.76 10.43 0.18
N THR A 146 -8.81 10.42 -1.15
CA THR A 146 -9.80 11.14 -1.95
C THR A 146 -11.02 10.29 -2.30
N GLY A 147 -10.89 8.97 -2.25
CA GLY A 147 -11.94 8.04 -2.66
C GLY A 147 -11.99 7.79 -4.17
N GLU A 148 -11.02 8.26 -4.93
CA GLU A 148 -10.91 7.97 -6.35
C GLU A 148 -10.60 6.48 -6.59
N TYR A 149 -11.29 5.89 -7.57
CA TYR A 149 -11.06 4.51 -7.98
C TYR A 149 -11.34 4.33 -9.47
N PHE A 150 -10.30 4.02 -10.23
CA PHE A 150 -10.35 3.92 -11.68
C PHE A 150 -9.95 2.53 -12.16
N VAL A 151 -10.45 2.17 -13.37
CA VAL A 151 -10.06 0.91 -14.04
C VAL A 151 -10.01 1.09 -15.54
N THR A 152 -9.03 0.42 -16.17
CA THR A 152 -8.89 0.32 -17.63
C THR A 152 -8.25 -1.00 -18.03
N GLU A 153 -8.30 -1.32 -19.33
CA GLU A 153 -7.50 -2.39 -19.94
C GLU A 153 -6.57 -1.80 -21.00
N ILE A 154 -5.34 -2.30 -21.04
CA ILE A 154 -4.28 -1.85 -21.93
C ILE A 154 -3.68 -3.09 -22.61
N GLY A 155 -3.60 -3.09 -23.94
CA GLY A 155 -3.01 -4.18 -24.72
C GLY A 155 -1.54 -3.98 -25.09
N ASP A 156 -0.98 -2.81 -24.82
CA ASP A 156 0.39 -2.46 -25.23
C ASP A 156 1.23 -2.05 -24.04
N SER A 157 2.44 -2.62 -23.93
CA SER A 157 3.35 -2.39 -22.80
C SER A 157 3.90 -0.95 -22.75
N GLY A 158 4.06 -0.30 -23.91
CA GLY A 158 4.50 1.09 -23.99
C GLY A 158 3.41 2.02 -23.44
N GLN A 159 2.14 1.79 -23.82
CA GLN A 159 1.00 2.53 -23.26
C GLN A 159 0.87 2.32 -21.76
N LEU A 160 1.11 1.11 -21.26
CA LEU A 160 1.13 0.85 -19.82
C LEU A 160 2.23 1.63 -19.12
N PHE A 161 3.45 1.64 -19.68
CA PHE A 161 4.55 2.42 -19.14
C PHE A 161 4.25 3.92 -19.10
N ASP A 162 3.64 4.45 -20.16
CA ASP A 162 3.20 5.85 -20.22
C ASP A 162 2.15 6.15 -19.14
N GLU A 163 1.20 5.22 -18.92
CA GLU A 163 0.16 5.39 -17.92
C GLU A 163 0.73 5.35 -16.49
N ILE A 164 1.65 4.42 -16.19
CA ILE A 164 2.36 4.38 -14.90
C ILE A 164 3.12 5.70 -14.67
N THR A 165 3.82 6.18 -15.70
CA THR A 165 4.58 7.44 -15.63
C THR A 165 3.66 8.66 -15.52
N HIS A 166 2.46 8.60 -16.08
CA HIS A 166 1.46 9.65 -15.98
C HIS A 166 0.90 9.77 -14.56
N LEU A 167 0.48 8.67 -14.00
CA LEU A 167 -0.17 8.64 -12.69
C LEU A 167 0.82 8.69 -11.53
N MET A 168 2.09 8.29 -11.77
CA MET A 168 3.15 8.31 -10.76
C MET A 168 2.69 7.71 -9.42
N PRO A 169 2.20 6.46 -9.39
CA PRO A 169 1.72 5.87 -8.15
C PRO A 169 2.85 5.73 -7.13
N SER A 170 2.56 5.94 -5.86
CA SER A 170 3.51 5.69 -4.77
C SER A 170 3.77 4.20 -4.57
N GLU A 171 2.78 3.38 -4.94
CA GLU A 171 2.82 1.94 -4.82
C GLU A 171 2.20 1.26 -6.03
N LEU A 172 2.86 0.23 -6.55
CA LEU A 172 2.36 -0.62 -7.61
C LEU A 172 2.33 -2.06 -7.11
N ILE A 173 1.15 -2.67 -7.09
CA ILE A 173 0.96 -4.09 -6.81
C ILE A 173 0.70 -4.83 -8.12
N CYS A 174 1.21 -6.05 -8.26
CA CYS A 174 1.06 -6.79 -9.49
C CYS A 174 1.07 -8.30 -9.27
N ASN A 175 0.61 -9.05 -10.27
CA ASN A 175 0.78 -10.50 -10.29
C ASN A 175 2.20 -10.88 -10.73
N GLU A 176 2.58 -12.12 -10.45
CA GLU A 176 3.90 -12.66 -10.82
C GLU A 176 4.16 -12.57 -12.32
N ALA A 177 3.14 -12.79 -13.14
CA ALA A 177 3.25 -12.71 -14.60
C ALA A 177 3.70 -11.33 -15.08
N PHE A 178 3.19 -10.25 -14.48
CA PHE A 178 3.65 -8.89 -14.76
C PHE A 178 5.06 -8.67 -14.23
N TYR A 179 5.35 -9.11 -13.01
CA TYR A 179 6.68 -8.95 -12.40
C TYR A 179 7.78 -9.61 -13.24
N MET A 180 7.45 -10.69 -13.95
CA MET A 180 8.35 -11.45 -14.84
C MET A 180 8.21 -11.07 -16.33
N SER A 181 7.39 -10.08 -16.69
CA SER A 181 7.07 -9.73 -18.07
C SER A 181 8.22 -9.12 -18.88
N GLY A 182 9.32 -8.76 -18.21
CA GLY A 182 10.45 -8.06 -18.85
C GLY A 182 10.29 -6.54 -18.93
N MET A 183 9.26 -5.97 -18.33
CA MET A 183 9.17 -4.50 -18.13
C MET A 183 10.32 -4.04 -17.24
N ASP A 184 10.88 -2.87 -17.53
CA ASP A 184 11.99 -2.30 -16.76
C ASP A 184 11.49 -1.78 -15.39
N LEU A 185 11.32 -2.73 -14.46
CA LEU A 185 10.90 -2.42 -13.08
C LEU A 185 11.97 -1.66 -12.30
N ASP A 186 13.25 -1.80 -12.68
CA ASP A 186 14.35 -1.11 -12.01
C ASP A 186 14.31 0.39 -12.35
N ASP A 187 13.92 0.75 -13.57
CA ASP A 187 13.66 2.15 -13.94
C ASP A 187 12.47 2.73 -13.16
N LEU A 188 11.38 1.99 -13.02
CA LEU A 188 10.22 2.42 -12.22
C LEU A 188 10.59 2.62 -10.74
N LYS A 189 11.35 1.71 -10.14
CA LYS A 189 11.81 1.81 -8.75
C LYS A 189 12.85 2.91 -8.56
N GLY A 190 13.90 2.88 -9.38
CA GLY A 190 15.09 3.73 -9.18
C GLY A 190 14.87 5.18 -9.61
N ARG A 191 14.26 5.40 -10.76
CA ARG A 191 14.05 6.74 -11.33
C ARG A 191 12.76 7.40 -10.88
N LEU A 192 11.68 6.62 -10.79
CA LEU A 192 10.36 7.15 -10.45
C LEU A 192 10.03 6.99 -8.96
N GLY A 193 10.80 6.22 -8.21
CA GLY A 193 10.59 6.01 -6.78
C GLY A 193 9.35 5.17 -6.44
N ILE A 194 8.83 4.41 -7.41
CA ILE A 194 7.62 3.60 -7.22
C ILE A 194 7.98 2.33 -6.44
N THR A 195 7.30 2.08 -5.33
CA THR A 195 7.44 0.82 -4.61
C THR A 195 6.62 -0.26 -5.29
N ILE A 196 7.24 -1.39 -5.66
CA ILE A 196 6.57 -2.46 -6.43
C ILE A 196 6.55 -3.75 -5.62
N TYR A 197 5.34 -4.33 -5.46
CA TYR A 197 5.12 -5.63 -4.81
C TYR A 197 4.46 -6.62 -5.77
N ALA A 198 5.07 -7.78 -5.92
CA ALA A 198 4.36 -8.95 -6.48
C ALA A 198 3.51 -9.59 -5.38
N LEU A 199 2.23 -9.76 -5.64
CA LEU A 199 1.30 -10.40 -4.71
C LEU A 199 1.08 -11.87 -5.09
N ASP A 200 0.65 -12.64 -4.11
CA ASP A 200 0.29 -14.04 -4.29
C ASP A 200 -0.86 -14.19 -5.30
N SER A 201 -0.87 -15.31 -6.02
CA SER A 201 -1.81 -15.58 -7.11
C SER A 201 -3.28 -15.54 -6.70
N TRP A 202 -3.60 -15.83 -5.45
CA TRP A 202 -4.97 -15.83 -4.96
C TRP A 202 -5.63 -14.43 -4.95
N TYR A 203 -4.83 -13.33 -4.86
CA TYR A 203 -5.34 -11.96 -5.02
C TYR A 203 -5.97 -11.73 -6.40
N PHE A 204 -5.47 -12.44 -7.41
CA PHE A 204 -5.88 -12.32 -8.80
C PHE A 204 -6.85 -13.44 -9.24
N ASP A 205 -7.44 -14.16 -8.30
CA ASP A 205 -8.48 -15.13 -8.60
C ASP A 205 -9.77 -14.44 -9.08
N ASP A 206 -10.24 -14.79 -10.28
CA ASP A 206 -11.39 -14.15 -10.93
C ASP A 206 -12.66 -14.21 -10.07
N ALA A 207 -12.91 -15.35 -9.41
CA ALA A 207 -14.11 -15.51 -8.59
C ALA A 207 -14.04 -14.64 -7.33
N ILE A 208 -12.87 -14.55 -6.70
CA ILE A 208 -12.63 -13.67 -5.54
C ILE A 208 -12.79 -12.20 -5.94
N CYS A 209 -12.14 -11.79 -7.04
CA CYS A 209 -12.19 -10.43 -7.54
C CYS A 209 -13.62 -9.97 -7.84
N ARG A 210 -14.36 -10.76 -8.64
CA ARG A 210 -15.75 -10.46 -9.01
C ARG A 210 -16.68 -10.44 -7.79
N ARG A 211 -16.51 -11.37 -6.86
CA ARG A 211 -17.29 -11.39 -5.63
C ARG A 211 -17.03 -10.14 -4.79
N THR A 212 -15.77 -9.80 -4.57
CA THR A 212 -15.38 -8.64 -3.74
C THR A 212 -15.91 -7.32 -4.31
N LEU A 213 -15.84 -7.15 -5.65
CA LEU A 213 -16.41 -5.98 -6.33
C LEU A 213 -17.93 -5.92 -6.17
N LYS A 214 -18.66 -7.04 -6.39
CA LYS A 214 -20.12 -7.10 -6.24
C LYS A 214 -20.57 -6.75 -4.82
N GLU A 215 -19.93 -7.33 -3.83
CA GLU A 215 -20.24 -7.10 -2.41
C GLU A 215 -19.97 -5.65 -2.02
N HIS A 216 -18.86 -5.08 -2.44
CA HIS A 216 -18.46 -3.72 -2.09
C HIS A 216 -19.40 -2.68 -2.71
N PHE A 217 -19.62 -2.75 -4.02
CA PHE A 217 -20.47 -1.79 -4.74
C PHE A 217 -21.95 -2.13 -4.72
N LYS A 218 -22.35 -3.26 -4.09
CA LYS A 218 -23.73 -3.74 -3.98
C LYS A 218 -24.42 -3.90 -5.34
N VAL A 219 -23.68 -4.44 -6.31
CA VAL A 219 -24.19 -4.72 -7.67
C VAL A 219 -24.32 -6.21 -7.91
N SER A 220 -25.23 -6.60 -8.81
CA SER A 220 -25.46 -8.01 -9.16
C SER A 220 -24.48 -8.53 -10.23
N SER A 221 -23.94 -7.64 -11.06
CA SER A 221 -23.06 -8.00 -12.17
C SER A 221 -22.04 -6.91 -12.49
N MET A 222 -21.03 -7.22 -13.32
CA MET A 222 -19.99 -6.27 -13.73
C MET A 222 -20.49 -5.22 -14.72
N GLU A 223 -21.56 -5.51 -15.45
CA GLU A 223 -22.27 -4.54 -16.30
C GLU A 223 -22.81 -3.37 -15.48
N GLY A 224 -23.26 -3.65 -14.24
CA GLY A 224 -23.70 -2.62 -13.29
C GLY A 224 -22.62 -1.64 -12.88
N LEU A 225 -21.34 -2.03 -13.04
CA LEU A 225 -20.16 -1.17 -12.84
C LEU A 225 -19.65 -0.55 -14.14
N GLY A 226 -20.26 -0.86 -15.29
CA GLY A 226 -19.80 -0.39 -16.61
C GLY A 226 -18.52 -1.06 -17.11
N ILE A 227 -18.14 -2.21 -16.55
CA ILE A 227 -16.93 -2.98 -16.87
C ILE A 227 -17.24 -4.43 -17.27
N GLY A 228 -18.45 -4.71 -17.73
CA GLY A 228 -18.86 -6.06 -18.09
C GLY A 228 -18.14 -6.64 -19.31
N ASP A 229 -17.56 -5.81 -20.12
CA ASP A 229 -16.73 -6.16 -21.29
C ASP A 229 -15.23 -6.26 -20.94
N PHE A 230 -14.83 -6.00 -19.71
CA PHE A 230 -13.47 -6.17 -19.22
C PHE A 230 -13.25 -7.58 -18.65
N ASP A 231 -12.09 -8.17 -18.94
CA ASP A 231 -11.61 -9.40 -18.35
C ASP A 231 -10.47 -9.12 -17.36
N CYS A 232 -9.35 -8.63 -17.86
CA CYS A 232 -8.18 -8.31 -17.02
C CYS A 232 -8.44 -7.12 -16.10
N GLY A 233 -9.20 -6.13 -16.55
CA GLY A 233 -9.54 -4.95 -15.76
C GLY A 233 -10.39 -5.30 -14.54
N VAL A 234 -11.32 -6.25 -14.67
CA VAL A 234 -12.10 -6.76 -13.53
C VAL A 234 -11.19 -7.40 -12.49
N ILE A 235 -10.22 -8.21 -12.94
CA ILE A 235 -9.26 -8.85 -12.03
C ILE A 235 -8.36 -7.79 -11.38
N GLY A 236 -7.83 -6.84 -12.15
CA GLY A 236 -7.02 -5.75 -11.61
C GLY A 236 -7.76 -4.90 -10.57
N ALA A 237 -9.02 -4.53 -10.84
CA ALA A 237 -9.84 -3.80 -9.89
C ALA A 237 -10.16 -4.67 -8.65
N GLY A 238 -10.58 -5.91 -8.84
CA GLY A 238 -10.87 -6.81 -7.73
C GLY A 238 -9.65 -7.04 -6.82
N ALA A 239 -8.49 -7.31 -7.40
CA ALA A 239 -7.24 -7.53 -6.67
C ALA A 239 -6.84 -6.29 -5.84
N LEU A 240 -6.94 -5.09 -6.42
CA LEU A 240 -6.68 -3.84 -5.70
C LEU A 240 -7.62 -3.68 -4.50
N LEU A 241 -8.91 -3.94 -4.69
CA LEU A 241 -9.89 -3.82 -3.61
C LEU A 241 -9.67 -4.85 -2.50
N VAL A 242 -9.31 -6.09 -2.84
CA VAL A 242 -8.94 -7.13 -1.86
C VAL A 242 -7.73 -6.68 -1.06
N TYR A 243 -6.67 -6.21 -1.72
CA TYR A 243 -5.46 -5.73 -1.07
C TYR A 243 -5.74 -4.55 -0.13
N LEU A 244 -6.55 -3.58 -0.57
CA LEU A 244 -6.92 -2.44 0.26
C LEU A 244 -7.76 -2.85 1.48
N LYS A 245 -8.68 -3.80 1.34
CA LYS A 245 -9.45 -4.33 2.48
C LYS A 245 -8.56 -5.05 3.49
N GLU A 246 -7.59 -5.82 3.02
CA GLU A 246 -6.65 -6.51 3.90
C GLU A 246 -5.69 -5.57 4.61
N THR A 247 -5.22 -4.54 3.93
CA THR A 247 -4.27 -3.58 4.52
C THR A 247 -4.96 -2.59 5.44
N GLN A 248 -6.12 -2.07 5.06
CA GLN A 248 -6.82 -1.06 5.86
C GLN A 248 -7.74 -1.64 6.94
N LYS A 249 -8.13 -2.93 6.84
CA LYS A 249 -9.03 -3.60 7.78
C LYS A 249 -10.36 -2.85 8.01
N THR A 250 -10.82 -2.12 6.99
CA THR A 250 -12.04 -1.30 7.01
C THR A 250 -12.91 -1.58 5.78
N ASP A 251 -14.15 -1.13 5.81
CA ASP A 251 -15.10 -1.31 4.70
C ASP A 251 -14.82 -0.42 3.48
N LEU A 252 -13.84 0.51 3.56
CA LEU A 252 -13.44 1.42 2.48
C LEU A 252 -14.63 2.17 1.86
N VAL A 253 -15.52 2.70 2.70
CA VAL A 253 -16.76 3.37 2.26
C VAL A 253 -16.53 4.59 1.37
N GLN A 254 -15.34 5.20 1.46
CA GLN A 254 -14.93 6.30 0.59
C GLN A 254 -14.73 5.87 -0.86
N LEU A 255 -14.35 4.61 -1.13
CA LEU A 255 -14.27 4.06 -2.47
C LEU A 255 -15.67 3.65 -2.97
N SER A 256 -16.56 4.62 -3.12
CA SER A 256 -17.97 4.39 -3.40
C SER A 256 -18.30 4.18 -4.88
N HIS A 257 -17.39 4.53 -5.78
CA HIS A 257 -17.56 4.43 -7.22
C HIS A 257 -16.32 3.88 -7.90
N LEU A 258 -16.53 2.98 -8.87
CA LEU A 258 -15.49 2.53 -9.78
C LEU A 258 -15.71 3.19 -11.14
N THR A 259 -14.73 3.98 -11.59
CA THR A 259 -14.82 4.72 -12.85
C THR A 259 -14.00 4.03 -13.92
N ARG A 260 -14.66 3.60 -15.00
CA ARG A 260 -13.97 3.16 -16.21
C ARG A 260 -13.39 4.36 -16.94
N TYR A 261 -12.13 4.27 -17.35
CA TYR A 261 -11.54 5.24 -18.24
C TYR A 261 -10.88 4.55 -19.45
N VAL A 262 -10.64 5.33 -20.50
CA VAL A 262 -10.00 4.85 -21.72
C VAL A 262 -8.72 5.65 -21.91
N THR A 263 -7.60 4.94 -21.97
CA THR A 263 -6.30 5.51 -22.33
C THR A 263 -6.34 6.00 -23.80
N GLY A 264 -5.72 7.13 -24.08
CA GLY A 264 -5.67 7.67 -25.44
C GLY A 264 -6.85 8.56 -25.84
N LYS A 265 -7.78 8.88 -24.94
CA LYS A 265 -8.84 9.87 -25.18
C LYS A 265 -8.29 11.29 -25.37
N TYR A 266 -7.13 11.54 -24.83
CA TYR A 266 -6.38 12.80 -24.92
C TYR A 266 -5.04 12.56 -25.59
N MET A 267 -4.38 13.63 -26.04
CA MET A 267 -3.05 13.54 -26.64
C MET A 267 -2.07 12.95 -25.61
N VAL A 268 -1.53 11.77 -25.92
CA VAL A 268 -0.53 11.11 -25.08
C VAL A 268 0.79 11.87 -25.24
N LEU A 269 1.28 12.43 -24.14
CA LEU A 269 2.63 12.95 -24.04
C LEU A 269 3.49 11.89 -23.36
N ASP A 270 4.44 11.34 -24.10
CA ASP A 270 5.39 10.40 -23.52
C ASP A 270 6.25 11.04 -22.41
N SER A 271 6.92 10.23 -21.62
CA SER A 271 7.71 10.71 -20.48
C SER A 271 8.84 11.66 -20.87
N SER A 272 9.43 11.48 -22.06
CA SER A 272 10.47 12.36 -22.58
C SER A 272 9.90 13.70 -23.04
N THR A 273 8.77 13.70 -23.69
CA THR A 273 8.06 14.91 -24.13
C THR A 273 7.60 15.74 -22.92
N ARG A 274 7.05 15.11 -21.89
CA ARG A 274 6.68 15.80 -20.62
C ARG A 274 7.87 16.46 -19.98
N ARG A 275 9.01 15.76 -19.89
CA ARG A 275 10.26 16.29 -19.36
C ARG A 275 10.78 17.46 -20.18
N ASN A 276 10.82 17.32 -21.50
CA ASN A 276 11.32 18.35 -22.41
C ASN A 276 10.44 19.60 -22.45
N LEU A 277 9.14 19.42 -22.26
CA LEU A 277 8.18 20.53 -22.15
C LEU A 277 8.11 21.12 -20.74
N GLU A 278 8.84 20.54 -19.78
CA GLU A 278 8.88 20.96 -18.36
C GLU A 278 7.48 21.09 -17.73
N LEU A 279 6.49 20.36 -18.24
CA LEU A 279 5.09 20.47 -17.83
C LEU A 279 4.85 20.09 -16.35
N ILE A 280 5.79 19.35 -15.76
CA ILE A 280 5.71 18.93 -14.36
C ILE A 280 6.44 19.92 -13.43
N TRP A 281 7.49 20.61 -13.91
CA TRP A 281 8.34 21.47 -13.09
C TRP A 281 7.97 22.95 -13.14
N LEU A 282 7.51 23.44 -14.27
CA LEU A 282 7.22 24.89 -14.45
C LEU A 282 5.97 25.34 -13.72
N VAL A 283 4.96 24.46 -13.54
CA VAL A 283 3.72 24.77 -12.83
C VAL A 283 3.99 25.13 -11.36
N TYR A 284 5.03 24.56 -10.76
CA TYR A 284 5.39 24.85 -9.36
C TYR A 284 6.06 26.18 -9.12
N TYR A 285 6.73 26.76 -10.12
CA TYR A 285 7.51 27.99 -9.92
C TYR A 285 6.88 29.26 -10.48
N CYS A 286 5.93 29.16 -11.39
CA CYS A 286 5.42 30.32 -12.14
C CYS A 286 3.95 30.67 -11.90
N LEU A 287 3.17 29.87 -11.17
CA LEU A 287 1.76 30.20 -10.90
C LEU A 287 1.57 30.64 -9.45
N PRO A 288 0.91 31.77 -9.19
CA PRO A 288 0.47 32.12 -7.85
C PRO A 288 -0.52 31.06 -7.34
N LYS A 289 -0.47 30.74 -6.06
CA LYS A 289 -1.20 29.66 -5.35
C LYS A 289 -2.74 29.58 -5.57
N ASN A 290 -3.32 30.38 -6.48
CA ASN A 290 -4.77 30.51 -6.70
C ASN A 290 -5.21 30.43 -8.18
N SER A 291 -4.43 29.86 -9.09
CA SER A 291 -4.86 29.70 -10.48
C SER A 291 -5.05 28.25 -10.84
N THR A 292 -6.30 27.85 -11.00
CA THR A 292 -6.70 26.56 -11.59
C THR A 292 -6.55 26.67 -13.10
N LEU A 293 -5.60 25.96 -13.69
CA LEU A 293 -5.54 25.77 -15.14
C LEU A 293 -6.36 24.51 -15.49
N TYR A 294 -7.50 24.73 -16.15
CA TYR A 294 -8.18 23.67 -16.87
C TYR A 294 -7.47 23.52 -18.23
N LEU A 295 -6.78 22.41 -18.43
CA LEU A 295 -6.35 21.92 -19.74
C LEU A 295 -7.22 20.75 -20.16
#